data_435681d6632c55e256a899005e05ef8a
#
_entry.id   435681d6632c55e256a899005e05ef8a
#
_cell.length_a   1.000
_cell.length_b   1.000
_cell.length_c   1.000
_cell.angle_alpha   90.00
_cell.angle_beta   90.00
_cell.angle_gamma   90.00
#
_symmetry.space_group_name_H-M   'P 1'
#
loop_
_entity.id
_entity.type
_entity.pdbx_description
1 polymer ?
#
loop_
_entity_poly.entity_id
_entity_poly.type
_entity_poly.pdbx_seq_one_letter_code
_entity_poly.pdbx_strand_id
1 'polypeptide(L)'
;MDNTEIIEKPDPFYAVLLYREFRSYLGMRFFFTFAYQMQAVIIGFHVYHLTKDPLALGLVGLCEAIPAIGIALYGGYIADKSEKRGLLLKVFFGVFLCSLVMLIVTTKQMHTYIPTSYIVPIMYLMVFGIGIARGFFSPATFSLMAQIIPKRLYPKSSTWNSTSWQLASILGPMAGGLIYGFYGITVTYYVIITFISISLVCIFFLKSHPPTFIPKESIVKSLTEGVQFVFKNKMMLGAMSLDLFSVFFGGAVALLPVFANDILKVGSEGLGFMRAAASTGAVLTMLIMTVYSPMNKPWRNLLIAVTGFGTSIICYGLSKNFYLTLVLLFAEGAFDSVSVIIRSTIMQLLTPDDMRGRVSAVNSMFIGSSNEIGAFESGLTAKLMRTVPAVVFGGSMTILVAGITYLKTKNLTKLTLQEINEQNV
;
A
#
# COMPACT_ATOMS: atom_id res chain seq x y z
N MET A 1 53.26 -16.43 -4.71
CA MET A 1 52.34 -15.33 -5.07
C MET A 1 51.20 -15.39 -4.10
N ASP A 2 51.29 -14.55 -3.08
CA ASP A 2 50.30 -14.51 -1.99
C ASP A 2 49.03 -13.84 -2.49
N ASN A 3 47.99 -14.64 -2.73
CA ASN A 3 46.63 -14.15 -2.93
C ASN A 3 46.04 -13.87 -1.53
N THR A 4 46.43 -12.78 -0.92
CA THR A 4 45.65 -12.22 0.19
C THR A 4 44.32 -11.71 -0.36
N GLU A 5 43.30 -12.53 -0.30
CA GLU A 5 41.89 -12.06 -0.44
C GLU A 5 41.71 -10.96 0.61
N ILE A 6 41.65 -9.71 0.12
CA ILE A 6 41.24 -8.57 0.95
C ILE A 6 39.77 -8.83 1.31
N ILE A 7 39.53 -9.39 2.50
CA ILE A 7 38.18 -9.49 3.07
C ILE A 7 37.74 -8.04 3.32
N GLU A 8 37.08 -7.44 2.32
CA GLU A 8 36.43 -6.15 2.51
C GLU A 8 35.45 -6.27 3.68
N LYS A 9 35.68 -5.48 4.73
CA LYS A 9 34.74 -5.39 5.84
C LYS A 9 33.33 -5.07 5.30
N PRO A 10 32.29 -5.80 5.73
CA PRO A 10 30.95 -5.56 5.24
C PRO A 10 30.55 -4.11 5.57
N ASP A 11 30.08 -3.38 4.55
CA ASP A 11 29.61 -2.02 4.71
C ASP A 11 28.60 -1.93 5.87
N PRO A 12 28.65 -0.91 6.74
CA PRO A 12 27.68 -0.75 7.82
C PRO A 12 26.26 -0.52 7.27
N PHE A 13 25.24 -0.87 8.03
CA PHE A 13 23.83 -0.72 7.62
C PHE A 13 23.48 0.71 7.18
N TYR A 14 24.09 1.70 7.81
CA TYR A 14 23.88 3.13 7.52
C TYR A 14 24.73 3.66 6.34
N ALA A 15 25.56 2.84 5.69
CA ALA A 15 26.46 3.29 4.61
C ALA A 15 25.74 4.06 3.49
N VAL A 16 24.51 3.65 3.17
CA VAL A 16 23.68 4.34 2.16
C VAL A 16 23.27 5.75 2.57
N LEU A 17 23.14 6.01 3.87
CA LEU A 17 22.77 7.33 4.40
C LEU A 17 23.93 8.35 4.33
N LEU A 18 25.16 7.91 4.06
CA LEU A 18 26.28 8.79 3.81
C LEU A 18 26.12 9.52 2.47
N TYR A 19 25.41 8.96 1.53
CA TYR A 19 25.11 9.58 0.25
C TYR A 19 24.03 10.67 0.43
N ARG A 20 24.40 11.93 0.26
CA ARG A 20 23.49 13.08 0.40
C ARG A 20 22.26 12.94 -0.49
N GLU A 21 22.48 12.48 -1.71
CA GLU A 21 21.42 12.30 -2.69
C GLU A 21 20.42 11.22 -2.26
N PHE A 22 20.89 10.12 -1.66
CA PHE A 22 20.01 9.06 -1.13
C PHE A 22 19.17 9.55 0.06
N ARG A 23 19.73 10.39 0.93
CA ARG A 23 18.94 11.01 2.01
C ARG A 23 17.81 11.86 1.46
N SER A 24 18.10 12.67 0.43
CA SER A 24 17.08 13.50 -0.23
C SER A 24 16.03 12.65 -0.94
N TYR A 25 16.42 11.57 -1.59
CA TYR A 25 15.53 10.59 -2.19
C TYR A 25 14.62 9.93 -1.14
N LEU A 26 15.19 9.50 -0.01
CA LEU A 26 14.44 8.86 1.06
C LEU A 26 13.43 9.83 1.71
N GLY A 27 13.85 11.08 1.97
CA GLY A 27 12.98 12.14 2.46
C GLY A 27 11.85 12.47 1.49
N MET A 28 12.18 12.68 0.21
CA MET A 28 11.21 12.88 -0.86
C MET A 28 10.12 11.79 -0.85
N ARG A 29 10.54 10.53 -0.84
CA ARG A 29 9.63 9.38 -0.89
C ARG A 29 8.80 9.26 0.38
N PHE A 30 9.40 9.44 1.55
CA PHE A 30 8.72 9.38 2.84
C PHE A 30 7.60 10.42 2.93
N PHE A 31 7.93 11.70 2.75
CA PHE A 31 6.97 12.79 2.89
C PHE A 31 5.85 12.71 1.84
N PHE A 32 6.18 12.31 0.62
CA PHE A 32 5.15 12.11 -0.42
C PHE A 32 4.20 10.96 -0.06
N THR A 33 4.75 9.79 0.30
CA THR A 33 3.93 8.62 0.67
C THR A 33 3.09 8.92 1.90
N PHE A 34 3.66 9.60 2.90
CA PHE A 34 2.96 10.00 4.11
C PHE A 34 1.77 10.91 3.80
N ALA A 35 1.99 11.98 3.01
CA ALA A 35 0.92 12.89 2.58
C ALA A 35 -0.16 12.19 1.77
N TYR A 36 0.25 11.33 0.84
CA TYR A 36 -0.67 10.55 0.02
C TYR A 36 -1.56 9.63 0.86
N GLN A 37 -0.98 8.92 1.82
CA GLN A 37 -1.70 8.01 2.71
C GLN A 37 -2.65 8.76 3.68
N MET A 38 -2.23 9.94 4.16
CA MET A 38 -3.14 10.85 4.88
C MET A 38 -4.34 11.21 4.03
N GLN A 39 -4.09 11.65 2.79
CA GLN A 39 -5.11 12.13 1.86
C GLN A 39 -6.13 11.03 1.52
N ALA A 40 -5.67 9.80 1.28
CA ALA A 40 -6.54 8.68 0.96
C ALA A 40 -7.61 8.43 2.05
N VAL A 41 -7.23 8.50 3.33
CA VAL A 41 -8.17 8.29 4.44
C VAL A 41 -9.18 9.42 4.56
N ILE A 42 -8.73 10.67 4.47
CA ILE A 42 -9.63 11.81 4.69
C ILE A 42 -10.61 12.02 3.54
N ILE A 43 -10.21 11.70 2.30
CA ILE A 43 -11.11 11.74 1.14
C ILE A 43 -12.27 10.78 1.36
N GLY A 44 -11.98 9.53 1.70
CA GLY A 44 -13.01 8.53 1.96
C GLY A 44 -14.00 8.98 3.04
N PHE A 45 -13.48 9.46 4.19
CA PHE A 45 -14.35 9.95 5.26
C PHE A 45 -15.19 11.16 4.85
N HIS A 46 -14.57 12.13 4.17
CA HIS A 46 -15.29 13.35 3.78
C HIS A 46 -16.35 13.09 2.70
N VAL A 47 -16.05 12.26 1.70
CA VAL A 47 -17.03 11.82 0.70
C VAL A 47 -18.20 11.11 1.38
N TYR A 48 -17.94 10.20 2.34
CA TYR A 48 -19.00 9.56 3.09
C TYR A 48 -19.81 10.56 3.94
N HIS A 49 -19.14 11.50 4.59
CA HIS A 49 -19.82 12.54 5.37
C HIS A 49 -20.80 13.36 4.54
N LEU A 50 -20.45 13.67 3.29
CA LEU A 50 -21.28 14.43 2.34
C LEU A 50 -22.41 13.61 1.73
N THR A 51 -22.15 12.34 1.37
CA THR A 51 -23.08 11.53 0.58
C THR A 51 -23.94 10.60 1.42
N LYS A 52 -23.44 10.17 2.58
CA LYS A 52 -24.02 9.10 3.40
C LYS A 52 -24.25 7.80 2.63
N ASP A 53 -23.55 7.60 1.51
CA ASP A 53 -23.65 6.43 0.65
C ASP A 53 -22.35 5.62 0.70
N PRO A 54 -22.36 4.36 1.21
CA PRO A 54 -21.19 3.50 1.21
C PRO A 54 -20.62 3.22 -0.19
N LEU A 55 -21.45 3.25 -1.24
CA LEU A 55 -20.98 3.09 -2.62
C LEU A 55 -20.06 4.25 -3.03
N ALA A 56 -20.30 5.45 -2.52
CA ALA A 56 -19.46 6.61 -2.79
C ALA A 56 -17.99 6.38 -2.29
N LEU A 57 -17.81 5.64 -1.19
CA LEU A 57 -16.48 5.21 -0.74
C LEU A 57 -15.81 4.26 -1.73
N GLY A 58 -16.56 3.28 -2.22
CA GLY A 58 -16.06 2.34 -3.23
C GLY A 58 -15.67 3.05 -4.54
N LEU A 59 -16.43 4.05 -4.95
CA LEU A 59 -16.13 4.85 -6.14
C LEU A 59 -14.84 5.67 -5.98
N VAL A 60 -14.47 6.13 -4.78
CA VAL A 60 -13.16 6.78 -4.53
C VAL A 60 -12.03 5.82 -4.92
N GLY A 61 -12.06 4.57 -4.43
CA GLY A 61 -11.05 3.57 -4.78
C GLY A 61 -11.01 3.28 -6.29
N LEU A 62 -12.18 3.13 -6.92
CA LEU A 62 -12.27 2.86 -8.35
C LEU A 62 -11.75 4.03 -9.21
N CYS A 63 -12.07 5.27 -8.84
CA CYS A 63 -11.57 6.47 -9.52
C CYS A 63 -10.03 6.57 -9.46
N GLU A 64 -9.41 6.07 -8.41
CA GLU A 64 -7.96 6.02 -8.29
C GLU A 64 -7.36 4.83 -9.05
N ALA A 65 -7.95 3.63 -8.91
CA ALA A 65 -7.45 2.39 -9.47
C ALA A 65 -7.42 2.38 -10.99
N ILE A 66 -8.50 2.82 -11.64
CA ILE A 66 -8.63 2.77 -13.11
C ILE A 66 -7.47 3.49 -13.80
N PRO A 67 -7.17 4.77 -13.50
CA PRO A 67 -6.05 5.44 -14.14
C PRO A 67 -4.70 4.90 -13.69
N ALA A 68 -4.54 4.53 -12.41
CA ALA A 68 -3.28 3.99 -11.89
C ALA A 68 -2.88 2.69 -12.60
N ILE A 69 -3.81 1.75 -12.76
CA ILE A 69 -3.58 0.47 -13.44
C ILE A 69 -3.43 0.68 -14.94
N GLY A 70 -4.32 1.48 -15.56
CA GLY A 70 -4.28 1.73 -17.00
C GLY A 70 -3.00 2.41 -17.48
N ILE A 71 -2.43 3.28 -16.64
CA ILE A 71 -1.21 4.04 -16.96
C ILE A 71 0.06 3.32 -16.48
N ALA A 72 -0.01 2.37 -15.58
CA ALA A 72 1.18 1.76 -14.96
C ALA A 72 2.21 1.24 -15.98
N LEU A 73 1.75 0.60 -17.06
CA LEU A 73 2.60 0.10 -18.14
C LEU A 73 3.25 1.23 -18.94
N TYR A 74 2.46 2.24 -19.29
CA TYR A 74 2.95 3.42 -20.00
C TYR A 74 3.87 4.26 -19.11
N GLY A 75 3.54 4.37 -17.82
CA GLY A 75 4.35 5.03 -16.80
C GLY A 75 5.73 4.43 -16.65
N GLY A 76 5.85 3.08 -16.69
CA GLY A 76 7.14 2.39 -16.72
C GLY A 76 7.98 2.75 -17.95
N TYR A 77 7.38 2.70 -19.14
CA TYR A 77 8.05 3.07 -20.38
C TYR A 77 8.54 4.53 -20.40
N ILE A 78 7.71 5.46 -19.93
CA ILE A 78 8.09 6.87 -19.82
C ILE A 78 9.18 7.04 -18.75
N ALA A 79 9.09 6.36 -17.62
CA ALA A 79 10.09 6.40 -16.57
C ALA A 79 11.47 5.93 -17.07
N ASP A 80 11.53 4.92 -17.94
CA ASP A 80 12.79 4.42 -18.49
C ASP A 80 13.41 5.41 -19.49
N LYS A 81 12.61 6.09 -20.29
CA LYS A 81 13.08 7.02 -21.34
C LYS A 81 13.30 8.45 -20.86
N SER A 82 12.67 8.85 -19.76
CA SER A 82 12.71 10.23 -19.26
C SER A 82 13.79 10.42 -18.21
N GLU A 83 14.21 11.66 -18.04
CA GLU A 83 14.96 12.10 -16.87
C GLU A 83 14.05 11.95 -15.63
N LYS A 84 14.51 11.13 -14.66
CA LYS A 84 13.69 10.68 -13.50
C LYS A 84 13.29 11.82 -12.58
N ARG A 85 14.22 12.77 -12.32
CA ARG A 85 13.98 13.94 -11.48
C ARG A 85 12.88 14.82 -12.07
N GLY A 86 12.97 15.15 -13.36
CA GLY A 86 11.97 15.97 -14.05
C GLY A 86 10.60 15.30 -14.13
N LEU A 87 10.57 13.98 -14.33
CA LEU A 87 9.32 13.20 -14.29
C LEU A 87 8.67 13.27 -12.90
N LEU A 88 9.44 13.01 -11.83
CA LEU A 88 8.94 13.07 -10.46
C LEU A 88 8.48 14.47 -10.06
N LEU A 89 9.17 15.53 -10.50
CA LEU A 89 8.73 16.90 -10.30
C LEU A 89 7.34 17.14 -10.89
N LYS A 90 7.09 16.71 -12.14
CA LYS A 90 5.78 16.83 -12.79
C LYS A 90 4.70 16.06 -12.05
N VAL A 91 5.00 14.82 -11.65
CA VAL A 91 4.08 13.94 -10.92
C VAL A 91 3.69 14.57 -9.57
N PHE A 92 4.68 15.01 -8.79
CA PHE A 92 4.42 15.58 -7.45
C PHE A 92 3.74 16.94 -7.53
N PHE A 93 4.09 17.75 -8.53
CA PHE A 93 3.41 19.02 -8.78
C PHE A 93 1.95 18.79 -9.20
N GLY A 94 1.66 17.76 -10.00
CA GLY A 94 0.30 17.37 -10.33
C GLY A 94 -0.51 16.97 -9.09
N VAL A 95 0.06 16.15 -8.18
CA VAL A 95 -0.59 15.78 -6.92
C VAL A 95 -0.75 17.00 -6.01
N PHE A 96 0.24 17.89 -5.96
CA PHE A 96 0.15 19.15 -5.23
C PHE A 96 -1.04 20.00 -5.70
N LEU A 97 -1.22 20.16 -7.02
CA LEU A 97 -2.36 20.90 -7.60
C LEU A 97 -3.70 20.22 -7.28
N CYS A 98 -3.78 18.89 -7.39
CA CYS A 98 -4.98 18.15 -6.99
C CYS A 98 -5.31 18.38 -5.51
N SER A 99 -4.30 18.33 -4.62
CA SER A 99 -4.47 18.56 -3.20
C SER A 99 -4.86 20.02 -2.88
N LEU A 100 -4.33 20.98 -3.65
CA LEU A 100 -4.70 22.38 -3.53
C LEU A 100 -6.17 22.62 -3.93
N VAL A 101 -6.62 22.02 -5.02
CA VAL A 101 -8.04 22.07 -5.42
C VAL A 101 -8.92 21.45 -4.35
N MET A 102 -8.51 20.30 -3.79
CA MET A 102 -9.22 19.66 -2.68
C MET A 102 -9.30 20.58 -1.45
N LEU A 103 -8.21 21.26 -1.06
CA LEU A 103 -8.21 22.25 0.01
C LEU A 103 -9.26 23.33 -0.26
N ILE A 104 -9.24 23.93 -1.45
CA ILE A 104 -10.16 25.01 -1.82
C ILE A 104 -11.62 24.54 -1.74
N VAL A 105 -11.93 23.41 -2.37
CA VAL A 105 -13.30 22.89 -2.47
C VAL A 105 -13.85 22.46 -1.11
N THR A 106 -12.99 22.06 -0.17
CA THR A 106 -13.40 21.61 1.18
C THR A 106 -13.46 22.76 2.21
N THR A 107 -13.11 23.99 1.84
CA THR A 107 -13.25 25.14 2.75
C THR A 107 -14.72 25.53 2.93
N LYS A 108 -15.08 25.95 4.16
CA LYS A 108 -16.46 26.42 4.46
C LYS A 108 -16.92 27.55 3.55
N GLN A 109 -16.03 28.43 3.13
CA GLN A 109 -16.33 29.54 2.24
C GLN A 109 -16.78 29.06 0.86
N MET A 110 -16.13 28.03 0.31
CA MET A 110 -16.51 27.50 -1.01
C MET A 110 -17.85 26.78 -1.00
N HIS A 111 -18.27 26.21 0.11
CA HIS A 111 -19.62 25.64 0.23
C HIS A 111 -20.75 26.67 0.03
N THR A 112 -20.44 27.97 0.16
CA THR A 112 -21.40 29.05 -0.11
C THR A 112 -21.53 29.31 -1.62
N TYR A 113 -20.47 29.09 -2.37
CA TYR A 113 -20.41 29.37 -3.83
C TYR A 113 -20.66 28.14 -4.71
N ILE A 114 -20.27 26.96 -4.24
CA ILE A 114 -20.38 25.69 -4.98
C ILE A 114 -21.43 24.82 -4.30
N PRO A 115 -22.54 24.47 -4.99
CA PRO A 115 -23.49 23.51 -4.48
C PRO A 115 -22.80 22.18 -4.11
N THR A 116 -23.21 21.56 -3.00
CA THR A 116 -22.63 20.30 -2.50
C THR A 116 -22.66 19.18 -3.54
N SER A 117 -23.62 19.23 -4.48
CA SER A 117 -23.74 18.28 -5.59
C SER A 117 -22.54 18.26 -6.54
N TYR A 118 -21.77 19.36 -6.64
CA TYR A 118 -20.56 19.42 -7.46
C TYR A 118 -19.27 19.08 -6.70
N ILE A 119 -19.28 19.15 -5.37
CA ILE A 119 -18.09 18.89 -4.54
C ILE A 119 -17.60 17.48 -4.72
N VAL A 120 -18.48 16.48 -4.61
CA VAL A 120 -18.12 15.06 -4.71
C VAL A 120 -17.59 14.69 -6.11
N PRO A 121 -18.23 15.09 -7.23
CA PRO A 121 -17.64 14.93 -8.56
C PRO A 121 -16.27 15.55 -8.75
N ILE A 122 -16.04 16.76 -8.20
CA ILE A 122 -14.71 17.40 -8.25
C ILE A 122 -13.70 16.56 -7.45
N MET A 123 -14.08 16.05 -6.28
CA MET A 123 -13.21 15.16 -5.49
C MET A 123 -12.84 13.90 -6.27
N TYR A 124 -13.80 13.25 -6.95
CA TYR A 124 -13.50 12.08 -7.79
C TYR A 124 -12.55 12.43 -8.94
N LEU A 125 -12.73 13.60 -9.58
CA LEU A 125 -11.83 14.06 -10.64
C LEU A 125 -10.41 14.27 -10.12
N MET A 126 -10.24 14.83 -8.93
CA MET A 126 -8.92 15.01 -8.31
C MET A 126 -8.29 13.67 -7.92
N VAL A 127 -9.08 12.74 -7.39
CA VAL A 127 -8.64 11.36 -7.09
C VAL A 127 -8.19 10.64 -8.37
N PHE A 128 -8.92 10.81 -9.46
CA PHE A 128 -8.53 10.28 -10.77
C PHE A 128 -7.19 10.86 -11.23
N GLY A 129 -6.97 12.16 -11.06
CA GLY A 129 -5.68 12.82 -11.34
C GLY A 129 -4.54 12.27 -10.47
N ILE A 130 -4.79 12.00 -9.18
CA ILE A 130 -3.83 11.37 -8.27
C ILE A 130 -3.52 9.94 -8.72
N GLY A 131 -4.52 9.18 -9.18
CA GLY A 131 -4.35 7.85 -9.75
C GLY A 131 -3.43 7.85 -10.99
N ILE A 132 -3.57 8.83 -11.88
CA ILE A 132 -2.64 9.06 -13.00
C ILE A 132 -1.20 9.23 -12.48
N ALA A 133 -1.00 10.11 -11.50
CA ALA A 133 0.30 10.39 -10.90
C ALA A 133 0.92 9.13 -10.28
N ARG A 134 0.11 8.30 -9.60
CA ARG A 134 0.52 7.01 -8.99
C ARG A 134 1.07 6.03 -10.02
N GLY A 135 0.49 5.98 -11.22
CA GLY A 135 0.97 5.12 -12.30
C GLY A 135 2.41 5.43 -12.73
N PHE A 136 2.87 6.68 -12.61
CA PHE A 136 4.25 7.08 -12.91
C PHE A 136 5.19 7.01 -11.70
N PHE A 137 4.68 7.18 -10.48
CA PHE A 137 5.48 7.34 -9.27
C PHE A 137 6.35 6.11 -8.96
N SER A 138 5.75 4.92 -8.94
CA SER A 138 6.46 3.70 -8.53
C SER A 138 7.62 3.33 -9.46
N PRO A 139 7.44 3.25 -10.80
CA PRO A 139 8.55 2.93 -11.69
C PRO A 139 9.62 4.03 -11.72
N ALA A 140 9.25 5.30 -11.63
CA ALA A 140 10.21 6.41 -11.63
C ALA A 140 11.09 6.40 -10.37
N THR A 141 10.52 6.16 -9.19
CA THR A 141 11.28 6.10 -7.93
C THR A 141 12.19 4.88 -7.87
N PHE A 142 11.73 3.71 -8.34
CA PHE A 142 12.55 2.51 -8.38
C PHE A 142 13.77 2.68 -9.28
N SER A 143 13.57 3.20 -10.49
CA SER A 143 14.63 3.46 -11.46
C SER A 143 15.60 4.53 -10.98
N LEU A 144 15.13 5.59 -10.30
CA LEU A 144 15.99 6.64 -9.73
C LEU A 144 16.91 6.09 -8.62
N MET A 145 16.39 5.26 -7.72
CA MET A 145 17.17 4.66 -6.64
C MET A 145 18.38 3.90 -7.18
N ALA A 146 18.19 3.15 -8.26
CA ALA A 146 19.26 2.39 -8.91
C ALA A 146 20.37 3.27 -9.54
N GLN A 147 20.07 4.55 -9.85
CA GLN A 147 21.04 5.50 -10.39
C GLN A 147 21.85 6.24 -9.31
N ILE A 148 21.28 6.37 -8.11
CA ILE A 148 21.86 7.14 -7.01
C ILE A 148 22.92 6.33 -6.23
N ILE A 149 22.73 5.01 -6.12
CA ILE A 149 23.49 4.15 -5.23
C ILE A 149 24.31 3.13 -6.02
N PRO A 150 25.58 2.86 -5.64
CA PRO A 150 26.38 1.78 -6.21
C PRO A 150 25.72 0.41 -6.02
N LYS A 151 25.89 -0.50 -7.00
CA LYS A 151 25.27 -1.83 -7.00
C LYS A 151 25.50 -2.63 -5.71
N ARG A 152 26.71 -2.53 -5.12
CA ARG A 152 27.07 -3.21 -3.86
C ARG A 152 26.17 -2.83 -2.68
N LEU A 153 25.57 -1.62 -2.70
CA LEU A 153 24.71 -1.11 -1.63
C LEU A 153 23.20 -1.29 -1.92
N TYR A 154 22.82 -1.89 -3.04
CA TYR A 154 21.41 -2.10 -3.39
C TYR A 154 20.60 -2.83 -2.31
N PRO A 155 21.08 -3.92 -1.67
CA PRO A 155 20.32 -4.57 -0.61
C PRO A 155 20.00 -3.63 0.54
N LYS A 156 20.98 -2.81 0.97
CA LYS A 156 20.82 -1.85 2.06
C LYS A 156 19.87 -0.70 1.70
N SER A 157 20.02 -0.16 0.47
CA SER A 157 19.13 0.90 -0.02
C SER A 157 17.70 0.41 -0.16
N SER A 158 17.50 -0.81 -0.62
CA SER A 158 16.17 -1.44 -0.70
C SER A 158 15.53 -1.60 0.67
N THR A 159 16.30 -2.01 1.69
CA THR A 159 15.81 -2.13 3.07
C THR A 159 15.35 -0.77 3.61
N TRP A 160 16.19 0.27 3.51
CA TRP A 160 15.83 1.63 3.95
C TRP A 160 14.60 2.17 3.22
N ASN A 161 14.55 1.95 1.91
CA ASN A 161 13.44 2.36 1.07
C ASN A 161 12.13 1.67 1.45
N SER A 162 12.15 0.36 1.70
CA SER A 162 10.99 -0.41 2.14
C SER A 162 10.55 -0.01 3.55
N THR A 163 11.48 0.18 4.49
CA THR A 163 11.19 0.64 5.85
C THR A 163 10.54 2.03 5.84
N SER A 164 11.10 2.96 5.04
CA SER A 164 10.54 4.30 4.88
C SER A 164 9.12 4.28 4.34
N TRP A 165 8.87 3.45 3.32
CA TRP A 165 7.54 3.27 2.75
C TRP A 165 6.56 2.67 3.77
N GLN A 166 6.97 1.65 4.50
CA GLN A 166 6.16 1.01 5.54
C GLN A 166 5.76 2.00 6.63
N LEU A 167 6.74 2.75 7.17
CA LEU A 167 6.47 3.77 8.19
C LEU A 167 5.48 4.83 7.70
N ALA A 168 5.67 5.34 6.47
CA ALA A 168 4.77 6.32 5.89
C ALA A 168 3.35 5.75 5.67
N SER A 169 3.25 4.50 5.21
CA SER A 169 1.97 3.82 4.94
C SER A 169 1.18 3.51 6.22
N ILE A 170 1.86 3.32 7.34
CA ILE A 170 1.24 3.05 8.63
C ILE A 170 0.90 4.35 9.38
N LEU A 171 1.88 5.27 9.45
CA LEU A 171 1.71 6.51 10.22
C LEU A 171 0.88 7.57 9.49
N GLY A 172 0.85 7.54 8.14
CA GLY A 172 0.08 8.48 7.33
C GLY A 172 -1.42 8.42 7.59
N PRO A 173 -2.08 7.26 7.46
CA PRO A 173 -3.50 7.08 7.77
C PRO A 173 -3.84 7.44 9.22
N MET A 174 -2.98 7.06 10.16
CA MET A 174 -3.13 7.40 11.57
C MET A 174 -3.11 8.92 11.78
N ALA A 175 -2.09 9.60 11.29
CA ALA A 175 -1.96 11.05 11.40
C ALA A 175 -3.11 11.77 10.67
N GLY A 176 -3.48 11.32 9.46
CA GLY A 176 -4.59 11.87 8.70
C GLY A 176 -5.91 11.79 9.46
N GLY A 177 -6.23 10.62 10.00
CA GLY A 177 -7.44 10.42 10.79
C GLY A 177 -7.49 11.27 12.06
N LEU A 178 -6.39 11.30 12.83
CA LEU A 178 -6.31 12.09 14.08
C LEU A 178 -6.37 13.60 13.81
N ILE A 179 -5.59 14.11 12.86
CA ILE A 179 -5.59 15.54 12.54
C ILE A 179 -6.97 15.97 11.99
N TYR A 180 -7.56 15.14 11.13
CA TYR A 180 -8.91 15.41 10.65
C TYR A 180 -9.93 15.41 11.78
N GLY A 181 -9.83 14.46 12.71
CA GLY A 181 -10.71 14.34 13.87
C GLY A 181 -10.70 15.56 14.75
N PHE A 182 -9.51 15.99 15.16
CA PHE A 182 -9.34 17.09 16.12
C PHE A 182 -9.44 18.48 15.49
N TYR A 183 -8.95 18.66 14.26
CA TYR A 183 -8.79 19.98 13.64
C TYR A 183 -9.60 20.18 12.34
N GLY A 184 -10.25 19.13 11.85
CA GLY A 184 -11.07 19.17 10.65
C GLY A 184 -10.29 19.10 9.33
N ILE A 185 -11.05 19.07 8.21
CA ILE A 185 -10.52 18.80 6.89
C ILE A 185 -9.53 19.87 6.38
N THR A 186 -9.81 21.14 6.63
CA THR A 186 -9.00 22.24 6.13
C THR A 186 -7.58 22.21 6.71
N VAL A 187 -7.45 22.00 8.03
CA VAL A 187 -6.12 21.88 8.69
C VAL A 187 -5.39 20.65 8.18
N THR A 188 -6.10 19.54 7.97
CA THR A 188 -5.49 18.31 7.44
C THR A 188 -4.93 18.54 6.05
N TYR A 189 -5.63 19.25 5.16
CA TYR A 189 -5.09 19.59 3.84
C TYR A 189 -3.90 20.55 3.89
N TYR A 190 -3.85 21.50 4.83
CA TYR A 190 -2.64 22.30 5.03
C TYR A 190 -1.43 21.44 5.38
N VAL A 191 -1.59 20.45 6.26
CA VAL A 191 -0.52 19.51 6.61
C VAL A 191 -0.11 18.66 5.41
N ILE A 192 -1.06 18.12 4.64
CA ILE A 192 -0.81 17.33 3.43
C ILE A 192 -0.01 18.15 2.41
N ILE A 193 -0.46 19.37 2.11
CA ILE A 193 0.21 20.28 1.16
C ILE A 193 1.62 20.62 1.65
N THR A 194 1.80 20.82 2.95
CA THR A 194 3.12 21.08 3.54
C THR A 194 4.05 19.88 3.30
N PHE A 195 3.61 18.65 3.54
CA PHE A 195 4.44 17.45 3.31
C PHE A 195 4.74 17.22 1.82
N ILE A 196 3.77 17.47 0.92
CA ILE A 196 4.03 17.42 -0.52
C ILE A 196 5.04 18.49 -0.92
N SER A 197 4.95 19.70 -0.35
CA SER A 197 5.90 20.78 -0.60
C SER A 197 7.31 20.42 -0.11
N ILE A 198 7.44 19.83 1.09
CA ILE A 198 8.73 19.32 1.60
C ILE A 198 9.29 18.25 0.64
N SER A 199 8.43 17.35 0.16
CA SER A 199 8.84 16.34 -0.82
C SER A 199 9.32 16.95 -2.13
N LEU A 200 8.65 17.99 -2.65
CA LEU A 200 9.08 18.75 -3.82
C LEU A 200 10.43 19.43 -3.58
N VAL A 201 10.63 20.05 -2.39
CA VAL A 201 11.94 20.64 -2.02
C VAL A 201 13.03 19.57 -2.00
N CYS A 202 12.77 18.38 -1.47
CA CYS A 202 13.74 17.27 -1.50
C CYS A 202 14.17 16.89 -2.92
N ILE A 203 13.27 16.99 -3.92
CA ILE A 203 13.62 16.68 -5.33
C ILE A 203 14.65 17.68 -5.87
N PHE A 204 14.65 18.94 -5.44
CA PHE A 204 15.65 19.91 -5.91
C PHE A 204 17.08 19.56 -5.49
N PHE A 205 17.24 18.79 -4.40
CA PHE A 205 18.56 18.30 -3.96
C PHE A 205 19.01 17.02 -4.67
N LEU A 206 18.17 16.43 -5.53
CA LEU A 206 18.55 15.30 -6.39
C LEU A 206 19.26 15.84 -7.64
N LYS A 207 20.27 15.12 -8.08
CA LYS A 207 20.95 15.42 -9.34
C LYS A 207 20.10 14.96 -10.53
N SER A 208 20.32 15.59 -11.67
CA SER A 208 19.76 15.11 -12.94
C SER A 208 20.60 13.92 -13.41
N HIS A 209 19.94 12.77 -13.55
CA HIS A 209 20.55 11.56 -14.09
C HIS A 209 19.93 11.26 -15.46
N PRO A 210 20.71 11.25 -16.53
CA PRO A 210 20.21 10.86 -17.85
C PRO A 210 19.75 9.40 -17.84
N PRO A 211 18.81 9.02 -18.72
CA PRO A 211 18.39 7.64 -18.84
C PRO A 211 19.58 6.75 -19.23
N THR A 212 19.90 5.78 -18.37
CA THR A 212 21.06 4.89 -18.53
C THR A 212 20.77 3.66 -19.40
N PHE A 213 19.50 3.32 -19.58
CA PHE A 213 19.11 2.13 -20.31
C PHE A 213 17.78 2.38 -21.02
N ILE A 214 17.76 2.10 -22.33
CA ILE A 214 16.53 2.00 -23.11
C ILE A 214 16.27 0.52 -23.30
N PRO A 215 15.22 -0.05 -22.69
CA PRO A 215 14.88 -1.46 -22.87
C PRO A 215 14.74 -1.77 -24.36
N LYS A 216 15.50 -2.75 -24.85
CA LYS A 216 15.35 -3.28 -26.22
C LYS A 216 14.11 -4.17 -26.35
N GLU A 217 13.60 -4.69 -25.24
CA GLU A 217 12.44 -5.56 -25.19
C GLU A 217 11.14 -4.78 -24.94
N SER A 218 10.06 -5.27 -25.50
CA SER A 218 8.72 -4.74 -25.25
C SER A 218 8.35 -4.96 -23.77
N ILE A 219 7.81 -3.92 -23.11
CA ILE A 219 7.30 -3.98 -21.73
C ILE A 219 6.27 -5.10 -21.59
N VAL A 220 5.43 -5.28 -22.61
CA VAL A 220 4.41 -6.34 -22.65
C VAL A 220 5.07 -7.71 -22.54
N LYS A 221 6.18 -7.95 -23.26
CA LYS A 221 6.92 -9.21 -23.18
C LYS A 221 7.48 -9.44 -21.77
N SER A 222 8.12 -8.44 -21.19
CA SER A 222 8.69 -8.53 -19.84
C SER A 222 7.63 -8.82 -18.77
N LEU A 223 6.46 -8.17 -18.85
CA LEU A 223 5.33 -8.45 -17.94
C LEU A 223 4.72 -9.83 -18.19
N THR A 224 4.56 -10.23 -19.45
CA THR A 224 4.04 -11.55 -19.80
C THR A 224 4.94 -12.65 -19.24
N GLU A 225 6.26 -12.48 -19.30
CA GLU A 225 7.22 -13.42 -18.70
C GLU A 225 7.10 -13.47 -17.18
N GLY A 226 6.95 -12.30 -16.51
CA GLY A 226 6.70 -12.24 -15.06
C GLY A 226 5.40 -12.93 -14.66
N VAL A 227 4.32 -12.68 -15.39
CA VAL A 227 3.02 -13.34 -15.17
C VAL A 227 3.14 -14.85 -15.40
N GLN A 228 3.73 -15.29 -16.53
CA GLN A 228 3.93 -16.71 -16.80
C GLN A 228 4.76 -17.41 -15.72
N PHE A 229 5.80 -16.75 -15.22
CA PHE A 229 6.64 -17.28 -14.15
C PHE A 229 5.82 -17.49 -12.85
N VAL A 230 5.04 -16.49 -12.44
CA VAL A 230 4.16 -16.59 -11.26
C VAL A 230 3.12 -17.70 -11.44
N PHE A 231 2.47 -17.79 -12.60
CA PHE A 231 1.45 -18.82 -12.87
C PHE A 231 2.02 -20.24 -12.96
N LYS A 232 3.28 -20.40 -13.34
CA LYS A 232 3.97 -21.71 -13.33
C LYS A 232 4.33 -22.16 -11.93
N ASN A 233 4.62 -21.25 -11.02
CA ASN A 233 4.98 -21.58 -9.64
C ASN A 233 3.72 -21.64 -8.76
N LYS A 234 3.27 -22.86 -8.44
CA LYS A 234 2.04 -23.09 -7.67
C LYS A 234 2.05 -22.42 -6.28
N MET A 235 3.20 -22.33 -5.64
CA MET A 235 3.32 -21.73 -4.32
C MET A 235 3.24 -20.21 -4.37
N MET A 236 3.92 -19.59 -5.34
CA MET A 236 3.82 -18.15 -5.57
C MET A 236 2.38 -17.74 -5.94
N LEU A 237 1.80 -18.44 -6.92
CA LEU A 237 0.42 -18.20 -7.34
C LEU A 237 -0.55 -18.39 -6.16
N GLY A 238 -0.35 -19.43 -5.36
CA GLY A 238 -1.17 -19.68 -4.17
C GLY A 238 -1.06 -18.55 -3.14
N ALA A 239 0.15 -18.08 -2.84
CA ALA A 239 0.38 -16.98 -1.90
C ALA A 239 -0.21 -15.65 -2.39
N MET A 240 -0.02 -15.33 -3.68
CA MET A 240 -0.58 -14.11 -4.29
C MET A 240 -2.10 -14.17 -4.41
N SER A 241 -2.66 -15.33 -4.79
CA SER A 241 -4.11 -15.51 -4.88
C SER A 241 -4.78 -15.44 -3.51
N LEU A 242 -4.15 -16.04 -2.49
CA LEU A 242 -4.64 -15.97 -1.11
C LEU A 242 -4.71 -14.52 -0.64
N ASP A 243 -3.70 -13.72 -0.92
CA ASP A 243 -3.70 -12.28 -0.63
C ASP A 243 -4.79 -11.54 -1.41
N LEU A 244 -4.77 -11.70 -2.72
CA LEU A 244 -5.70 -11.02 -3.61
C LEU A 244 -7.15 -11.23 -3.15
N PHE A 245 -7.56 -12.47 -2.94
CA PHE A 245 -8.93 -12.75 -2.52
C PHE A 245 -9.21 -12.38 -1.06
N SER A 246 -8.22 -12.49 -0.17
CA SER A 246 -8.39 -12.10 1.23
C SER A 246 -8.57 -10.59 1.37
N VAL A 247 -7.78 -9.80 0.64
CA VAL A 247 -7.88 -8.34 0.64
C VAL A 247 -9.09 -7.86 -0.17
N PHE A 248 -9.39 -8.52 -1.29
CA PHE A 248 -10.56 -8.21 -2.11
C PHE A 248 -11.86 -8.31 -1.29
N PHE A 249 -12.07 -9.42 -0.61
CA PHE A 249 -13.25 -9.60 0.25
C PHE A 249 -13.07 -8.94 1.62
N GLY A 250 -11.84 -8.85 2.12
CA GLY A 250 -11.50 -8.21 3.39
C GLY A 250 -11.40 -6.69 3.33
N GLY A 251 -11.79 -6.04 2.22
CA GLY A 251 -11.74 -4.59 2.01
C GLY A 251 -12.61 -3.74 2.97
N ALA A 252 -13.10 -4.36 4.03
CA ALA A 252 -13.93 -3.77 5.08
C ALA A 252 -13.31 -2.53 5.76
N VAL A 253 -11.98 -2.37 5.67
CA VAL A 253 -11.27 -1.16 6.11
C VAL A 253 -11.75 0.10 5.37
N ALA A 254 -12.24 -0.04 4.13
CA ALA A 254 -12.87 1.06 3.38
C ALA A 254 -14.19 1.53 4.03
N LEU A 255 -14.87 0.66 4.79
CA LEU A 255 -16.12 0.96 5.47
C LEU A 255 -15.94 1.52 6.89
N LEU A 256 -14.70 1.67 7.40
CA LEU A 256 -14.43 2.27 8.71
C LEU A 256 -15.08 3.65 8.90
N PRO A 257 -15.16 4.55 7.88
CA PRO A 257 -15.91 5.79 8.00
C PRO A 257 -17.40 5.59 8.36
N VAL A 258 -18.02 4.55 7.79
CA VAL A 258 -19.43 4.19 8.11
C VAL A 258 -19.55 3.69 9.54
N PHE A 259 -18.63 2.82 9.96
CA PHE A 259 -18.58 2.33 11.35
C PHE A 259 -18.41 3.46 12.35
N ALA A 260 -17.47 4.37 12.11
CA ALA A 260 -17.19 5.48 13.01
C ALA A 260 -18.37 6.43 13.14
N ASN A 261 -19.10 6.70 12.05
CA ASN A 261 -20.13 7.71 12.00
C ASN A 261 -21.52 7.16 12.38
N ASP A 262 -21.90 6.00 11.86
CA ASP A 262 -23.29 5.51 11.94
C ASP A 262 -23.47 4.38 12.97
N ILE A 263 -22.48 3.51 13.15
CA ILE A 263 -22.59 2.31 14.01
C ILE A 263 -22.07 2.63 15.41
N LEU A 264 -20.82 3.08 15.53
CA LEU A 264 -20.19 3.38 16.80
C LEU A 264 -20.45 4.82 17.29
N LYS A 265 -20.84 5.73 16.38
CA LYS A 265 -21.16 7.14 16.63
C LYS A 265 -20.02 7.90 17.32
N VAL A 266 -18.78 7.59 16.96
CA VAL A 266 -17.57 8.19 17.53
C VAL A 266 -16.95 9.28 16.64
N GLY A 267 -17.56 9.53 15.48
CA GLY A 267 -17.15 10.60 14.56
C GLY A 267 -15.75 10.40 13.95
N SER A 268 -15.18 11.52 13.50
CA SER A 268 -13.87 11.55 12.83
C SER A 268 -12.71 11.24 13.77
N GLU A 269 -12.79 11.64 15.04
CA GLU A 269 -11.77 11.32 16.06
C GLU A 269 -11.70 9.81 16.28
N GLY A 270 -12.86 9.17 16.44
CA GLY A 270 -12.96 7.71 16.55
C GLY A 270 -12.37 6.98 15.34
N LEU A 271 -12.60 7.49 14.12
CA LEU A 271 -11.97 6.95 12.91
C LEU A 271 -10.45 7.04 12.99
N GLY A 272 -9.90 8.17 13.49
CA GLY A 272 -8.47 8.33 13.69
C GLY A 272 -7.90 7.26 14.63
N PHE A 273 -8.57 7.01 15.78
CA PHE A 273 -8.17 5.94 16.70
C PHE A 273 -8.32 4.55 16.10
N MET A 274 -9.36 4.29 15.31
CA MET A 274 -9.55 3.00 14.62
C MET A 274 -8.39 2.73 13.62
N ARG A 275 -8.00 3.74 12.84
CA ARG A 275 -6.83 3.65 11.94
C ARG A 275 -5.53 3.50 12.72
N ALA A 276 -5.36 4.25 13.81
CA ALA A 276 -4.20 4.13 14.68
C ALA A 276 -4.07 2.73 15.31
N ALA A 277 -5.18 2.12 15.74
CA ALA A 277 -5.18 0.77 16.31
C ALA A 277 -4.67 -0.27 15.32
N ALA A 278 -5.22 -0.31 14.09
CA ALA A 278 -4.76 -1.22 13.05
C ALA A 278 -3.27 -1.01 12.71
N SER A 279 -2.86 0.25 12.55
CA SER A 279 -1.47 0.61 12.27
C SER A 279 -0.52 0.21 13.40
N THR A 280 -0.92 0.40 14.66
CA THR A 280 -0.13 0.01 15.83
C THR A 280 0.02 -1.51 15.92
N GLY A 281 -1.06 -2.26 15.64
CA GLY A 281 -1.01 -3.72 15.54
C GLY A 281 -0.01 -4.20 14.50
N ALA A 282 -0.02 -3.56 13.32
CA ALA A 282 0.93 -3.85 12.25
C ALA A 282 2.38 -3.60 12.66
N VAL A 283 2.69 -2.40 13.19
CA VAL A 283 4.05 -2.01 13.61
C VAL A 283 4.59 -2.93 14.70
N LEU A 284 3.82 -3.12 15.78
CA LEU A 284 4.28 -3.93 16.91
C LEU A 284 4.52 -5.39 16.49
N THR A 285 3.65 -5.92 15.62
CA THR A 285 3.84 -7.27 15.10
C THR A 285 5.08 -7.37 14.22
N MET A 286 5.35 -6.39 13.36
CA MET A 286 6.58 -6.35 12.56
C MET A 286 7.84 -6.32 13.46
N LEU A 287 7.83 -5.52 14.55
CA LEU A 287 8.93 -5.47 15.50
C LEU A 287 9.11 -6.80 16.21
N ILE A 288 8.04 -7.44 16.67
CA ILE A 288 8.11 -8.76 17.32
C ILE A 288 8.68 -9.80 16.35
N MET A 289 8.31 -9.74 15.07
CA MET A 289 8.78 -10.69 14.06
C MET A 289 10.24 -10.52 13.65
N THR A 290 10.89 -9.41 14.01
CA THR A 290 12.36 -9.30 13.88
C THR A 290 13.09 -10.26 14.82
N VAL A 291 12.45 -10.62 15.95
CA VAL A 291 12.98 -11.55 16.95
C VAL A 291 12.40 -12.96 16.78
N TYR A 292 11.09 -13.04 16.55
CA TYR A 292 10.36 -14.31 16.41
C TYR A 292 9.93 -14.52 14.96
N SER A 293 10.79 -15.14 14.15
CA SER A 293 10.51 -15.37 12.74
C SER A 293 9.35 -16.36 12.53
N PRO A 294 8.34 -16.01 11.72
CA PRO A 294 7.21 -16.90 11.42
C PRO A 294 7.54 -17.97 10.38
N MET A 295 8.83 -18.12 10.01
CA MET A 295 9.28 -18.87 8.84
C MET A 295 9.52 -20.37 9.11
N ASN A 296 9.29 -20.90 10.30
CA ASN A 296 9.43 -22.33 10.57
C ASN A 296 8.51 -23.20 9.70
N LYS A 297 7.24 -22.80 9.59
CA LYS A 297 6.24 -23.42 8.70
C LYS A 297 5.47 -22.30 7.99
N PRO A 298 6.08 -21.65 7.00
CA PRO A 298 5.57 -20.39 6.47
C PRO A 298 4.16 -20.54 5.88
N TRP A 299 3.89 -21.61 5.15
CA TRP A 299 2.57 -21.83 4.56
C TRP A 299 1.46 -22.00 5.60
N ARG A 300 1.71 -22.77 6.65
CA ARG A 300 0.76 -22.94 7.75
C ARG A 300 0.52 -21.61 8.48
N ASN A 301 1.58 -20.89 8.78
CA ASN A 301 1.50 -19.62 9.50
C ASN A 301 0.80 -18.54 8.66
N LEU A 302 0.96 -18.55 7.34
CA LEU A 302 0.23 -17.70 6.41
C LEU A 302 -1.28 -17.95 6.46
N LEU A 303 -1.69 -19.23 6.42
CA LEU A 303 -3.11 -19.61 6.51
C LEU A 303 -3.74 -19.23 7.86
N ILE A 304 -3.00 -19.40 8.97
CA ILE A 304 -3.43 -18.96 10.30
C ILE A 304 -3.59 -17.44 10.33
N ALA A 305 -2.63 -16.70 9.77
CA ALA A 305 -2.69 -15.24 9.72
C ALA A 305 -3.90 -14.75 8.91
N VAL A 306 -4.16 -15.30 7.73
CA VAL A 306 -5.32 -14.94 6.91
C VAL A 306 -6.64 -15.31 7.60
N THR A 307 -6.69 -16.46 8.29
CA THR A 307 -7.88 -16.84 9.06
C THR A 307 -8.11 -15.90 10.24
N GLY A 308 -7.03 -15.52 10.96
CA GLY A 308 -7.08 -14.54 12.05
C GLY A 308 -7.53 -13.16 11.55
N PHE A 309 -7.02 -12.71 10.40
CA PHE A 309 -7.44 -11.49 9.73
C PHE A 309 -8.95 -11.50 9.43
N GLY A 310 -9.46 -12.53 8.75
CA GLY A 310 -10.89 -12.66 8.44
C GLY A 310 -11.77 -12.76 9.71
N THR A 311 -11.29 -13.45 10.75
CA THR A 311 -12.00 -13.53 12.04
C THR A 311 -12.08 -12.17 12.72
N SER A 312 -10.98 -11.40 12.72
CA SER A 312 -10.95 -10.05 13.27
C SER A 312 -11.95 -9.13 12.56
N ILE A 313 -12.07 -9.25 11.22
CA ILE A 313 -13.05 -8.50 10.41
C ILE A 313 -14.49 -8.86 10.83
N ILE A 314 -14.84 -10.15 10.94
CA ILE A 314 -16.17 -10.56 11.37
C ILE A 314 -16.48 -10.01 12.77
N CYS A 315 -15.53 -10.16 13.70
CA CYS A 315 -15.74 -9.76 15.08
C CYS A 315 -15.92 -8.23 15.20
N TYR A 316 -15.10 -7.42 14.52
CA TYR A 316 -15.31 -5.97 14.58
C TYR A 316 -16.58 -5.56 13.84
N GLY A 317 -16.94 -6.24 12.75
CA GLY A 317 -18.20 -6.01 12.03
C GLY A 317 -19.44 -6.19 12.90
N LEU A 318 -19.39 -7.13 13.84
CA LEU A 318 -20.46 -7.39 14.81
C LEU A 318 -20.37 -6.53 16.09
N SER A 319 -19.23 -5.91 16.32
CA SER A 319 -18.98 -5.11 17.53
C SER A 319 -19.78 -3.80 17.52
N LYS A 320 -20.38 -3.49 18.66
CA LYS A 320 -21.01 -2.19 18.95
C LYS A 320 -20.23 -1.41 20.03
N ASN A 321 -19.13 -1.96 20.53
CA ASN A 321 -18.29 -1.33 21.54
C ASN A 321 -17.04 -0.78 20.87
N PHE A 322 -16.79 0.52 21.06
CA PHE A 322 -15.64 1.21 20.45
C PHE A 322 -14.30 0.60 20.88
N TYR A 323 -14.10 0.37 22.18
CA TYR A 323 -12.84 -0.16 22.69
C TYR A 323 -12.57 -1.58 22.21
N LEU A 324 -13.60 -2.43 22.18
CA LEU A 324 -13.50 -3.76 21.60
C LEU A 324 -13.14 -3.69 20.11
N THR A 325 -13.75 -2.77 19.37
CA THR A 325 -13.43 -2.56 17.95
C THR A 325 -11.96 -2.14 17.75
N LEU A 326 -11.41 -1.29 18.63
CA LEU A 326 -9.98 -0.95 18.58
C LEU A 326 -9.07 -2.18 18.77
N VAL A 327 -9.39 -3.05 19.74
CA VAL A 327 -8.64 -4.30 19.97
C VAL A 327 -8.72 -5.23 18.76
N LEU A 328 -9.90 -5.33 18.14
CA LEU A 328 -10.10 -6.20 16.97
C LEU A 328 -9.41 -5.65 15.71
N LEU A 329 -9.39 -4.34 15.53
CA LEU A 329 -8.61 -3.70 14.46
C LEU A 329 -7.11 -3.79 14.69
N PHE A 330 -6.64 -3.71 15.94
CA PHE A 330 -5.25 -4.01 16.29
C PHE A 330 -4.88 -5.44 15.89
N ALA A 331 -5.73 -6.41 16.22
CA ALA A 331 -5.52 -7.81 15.84
C ALA A 331 -5.55 -8.01 14.31
N GLU A 332 -6.45 -7.32 13.62
CA GLU A 332 -6.53 -7.31 12.15
C GLU A 332 -5.21 -6.85 11.53
N GLY A 333 -4.70 -5.68 11.93
CA GLY A 333 -3.41 -5.18 11.44
C GLY A 333 -2.22 -6.07 11.81
N ALA A 334 -2.25 -6.71 12.98
CA ALA A 334 -1.26 -7.68 13.40
C ALA A 334 -1.22 -8.90 12.47
N PHE A 335 -2.37 -9.51 12.20
CA PHE A 335 -2.46 -10.68 11.32
C PHE A 335 -2.12 -10.34 9.86
N ASP A 336 -2.53 -9.17 9.36
CA ASP A 336 -2.14 -8.72 8.03
C ASP A 336 -0.62 -8.60 7.89
N SER A 337 0.06 -8.00 8.88
CA SER A 337 1.51 -7.86 8.87
C SER A 337 2.24 -9.21 8.85
N VAL A 338 1.75 -10.22 9.58
CA VAL A 338 2.27 -11.61 9.51
C VAL A 338 2.17 -12.13 8.08
N SER A 339 1.00 -11.97 7.46
CA SER A 339 0.74 -12.39 6.09
C SER A 339 1.66 -11.71 5.09
N VAL A 340 1.82 -10.39 5.18
CA VAL A 340 2.71 -9.59 4.30
C VAL A 340 4.17 -10.06 4.41
N ILE A 341 4.69 -10.27 5.62
CA ILE A 341 6.08 -10.70 5.83
C ILE A 341 6.31 -12.09 5.23
N ILE A 342 5.42 -13.04 5.49
CA ILE A 342 5.56 -14.40 4.98
C ILE A 342 5.52 -14.41 3.45
N ARG A 343 4.54 -13.74 2.84
CA ARG A 343 4.38 -13.67 1.39
C ARG A 343 5.58 -13.01 0.71
N SER A 344 6.02 -11.86 1.23
CA SER A 344 7.18 -11.15 0.68
C SER A 344 8.45 -12.00 0.74
N THR A 345 8.64 -12.77 1.82
CA THR A 345 9.78 -13.67 1.97
C THR A 345 9.71 -14.85 1.00
N ILE A 346 8.54 -15.50 0.91
CA ILE A 346 8.32 -16.59 -0.07
C ILE A 346 8.62 -16.11 -1.49
N MET A 347 8.11 -14.93 -1.87
CA MET A 347 8.35 -14.38 -3.20
C MET A 347 9.82 -14.08 -3.46
N GLN A 348 10.54 -13.52 -2.48
CA GLN A 348 11.97 -13.25 -2.62
C GLN A 348 12.80 -14.52 -2.78
N LEU A 349 12.47 -15.58 -2.06
CA LEU A 349 13.18 -16.86 -2.10
C LEU A 349 12.94 -17.64 -3.39
N LEU A 350 11.70 -17.63 -3.88
CA LEU A 350 11.32 -18.39 -5.07
C LEU A 350 11.60 -17.66 -6.39
N THR A 351 12.03 -16.40 -6.35
CA THR A 351 12.26 -15.60 -7.56
C THR A 351 13.75 -15.50 -7.88
N PRO A 352 14.21 -16.03 -9.03
CA PRO A 352 15.57 -15.83 -9.52
C PRO A 352 15.92 -14.36 -9.68
N ASP A 353 17.21 -14.02 -9.56
CA ASP A 353 17.68 -12.63 -9.55
C ASP A 353 17.30 -11.86 -10.81
N ASP A 354 17.34 -12.50 -11.97
CA ASP A 354 16.98 -11.96 -13.28
C ASP A 354 15.46 -11.71 -13.44
N MET A 355 14.61 -12.36 -12.64
CA MET A 355 13.15 -12.23 -12.68
C MET A 355 12.58 -11.35 -11.56
N ARG A 356 13.38 -10.94 -10.57
CA ARG A 356 12.90 -10.18 -9.39
C ARG A 356 12.11 -8.93 -9.74
N GLY A 357 12.56 -8.15 -10.71
CA GLY A 357 11.87 -6.94 -11.14
C GLY A 357 10.50 -7.24 -11.77
N ARG A 358 10.45 -8.26 -12.64
CA ARG A 358 9.23 -8.68 -13.35
C ARG A 358 8.17 -9.22 -12.36
N VAL A 359 8.58 -10.10 -11.46
CA VAL A 359 7.72 -10.69 -10.42
C VAL A 359 7.24 -9.63 -9.43
N SER A 360 8.12 -8.69 -9.03
CA SER A 360 7.74 -7.57 -8.15
C SER A 360 6.71 -6.65 -8.81
N ALA A 361 6.82 -6.39 -10.10
CA ALA A 361 5.83 -5.60 -10.84
C ALA A 361 4.46 -6.31 -10.86
N VAL A 362 4.44 -7.61 -11.15
CA VAL A 362 3.21 -8.42 -11.10
C VAL A 362 2.59 -8.39 -9.70
N ASN A 363 3.40 -8.59 -8.64
CA ASN A 363 2.92 -8.54 -7.25
C ASN A 363 2.32 -7.17 -6.91
N SER A 364 2.96 -6.09 -7.32
CA SER A 364 2.45 -4.73 -7.09
C SER A 364 1.11 -4.48 -7.78
N MET A 365 0.92 -5.04 -8.98
CA MET A 365 -0.37 -4.99 -9.68
C MET A 365 -1.44 -5.77 -8.93
N PHE A 366 -1.12 -6.98 -8.43
CA PHE A 366 -2.06 -7.79 -7.64
C PHE A 366 -2.48 -7.07 -6.37
N ILE A 367 -1.53 -6.57 -5.58
CA ILE A 367 -1.79 -5.83 -4.32
C ILE A 367 -2.60 -4.55 -4.61
N GLY A 368 -2.19 -3.75 -5.59
CA GLY A 368 -2.89 -2.51 -5.95
C GLY A 368 -4.32 -2.79 -6.39
N SER A 369 -4.51 -3.77 -7.27
CA SER A 369 -5.84 -4.13 -7.76
C SER A 369 -6.74 -4.68 -6.66
N SER A 370 -6.22 -5.55 -5.77
CA SER A 370 -7.01 -6.13 -4.68
C SER A 370 -7.49 -5.09 -3.67
N ASN A 371 -6.65 -4.13 -3.31
CA ASN A 371 -7.02 -3.07 -2.37
C ASN A 371 -8.13 -2.17 -2.92
N GLU A 372 -7.96 -1.67 -4.14
CA GLU A 372 -8.87 -0.68 -4.71
C GLU A 372 -10.19 -1.33 -5.18
N ILE A 373 -10.10 -2.48 -5.86
CA ILE A 373 -11.29 -3.20 -6.29
C ILE A 373 -12.03 -3.78 -5.09
N GLY A 374 -11.31 -4.22 -4.04
CA GLY A 374 -11.89 -4.66 -2.78
C GLY A 374 -12.61 -3.52 -2.03
N ALA A 375 -12.08 -2.31 -2.06
CA ALA A 375 -12.76 -1.13 -1.52
C ALA A 375 -14.08 -0.85 -2.26
N PHE A 376 -14.08 -0.97 -3.60
CA PHE A 376 -15.29 -0.85 -4.41
C PHE A 376 -16.28 -1.97 -4.12
N GLU A 377 -15.85 -3.23 -4.06
CA GLU A 377 -16.67 -4.39 -3.71
C GLU A 377 -17.34 -4.19 -2.35
N SER A 378 -16.57 -3.81 -1.34
CA SER A 378 -17.08 -3.55 0.01
C SER A 378 -18.10 -2.40 0.05
N GLY A 379 -17.87 -1.32 -0.71
CA GLY A 379 -18.85 -0.23 -0.85
C GLY A 379 -20.15 -0.67 -1.53
N LEU A 380 -20.04 -1.47 -2.59
CA LEU A 380 -21.18 -2.01 -3.33
C LEU A 380 -21.98 -3.01 -2.48
N THR A 381 -21.33 -3.95 -1.83
CA THR A 381 -21.99 -4.93 -0.96
C THR A 381 -22.64 -4.26 0.25
N ALA A 382 -22.00 -3.24 0.83
CA ALA A 382 -22.59 -2.45 1.92
C ALA A 382 -23.84 -1.69 1.48
N LYS A 383 -23.89 -1.20 0.24
CA LYS A 383 -25.09 -0.59 -0.32
C LYS A 383 -26.22 -1.59 -0.53
N LEU A 384 -25.91 -2.81 -0.99
CA LEU A 384 -26.90 -3.84 -1.32
C LEU A 384 -27.44 -4.54 -0.07
N MET A 385 -26.60 -4.91 0.89
CA MET A 385 -26.98 -5.73 2.04
C MET A 385 -26.78 -5.03 3.40
N ARG A 386 -26.51 -3.73 3.44
CA ARG A 386 -26.12 -2.92 4.60
C ARG A 386 -24.69 -3.21 5.09
N THR A 387 -24.13 -2.28 5.86
CA THR A 387 -22.69 -2.28 6.23
C THR A 387 -22.28 -3.49 7.07
N VAL A 388 -23.02 -3.83 8.14
CA VAL A 388 -22.64 -4.94 9.02
C VAL A 388 -22.68 -6.30 8.31
N PRO A 389 -23.75 -6.67 7.60
CA PRO A 389 -23.76 -7.91 6.80
C PRO A 389 -22.66 -7.95 5.73
N ALA A 390 -22.35 -6.83 5.08
CA ALA A 390 -21.28 -6.77 4.07
C ALA A 390 -19.91 -7.07 4.68
N VAL A 391 -19.58 -6.50 5.84
CA VAL A 391 -18.32 -6.77 6.55
C VAL A 391 -18.25 -8.23 7.02
N VAL A 392 -19.32 -8.76 7.56
CA VAL A 392 -19.39 -10.19 7.98
C VAL A 392 -19.24 -11.10 6.77
N PHE A 393 -19.88 -10.77 5.64
CA PHE A 393 -19.74 -11.50 4.38
C PHE A 393 -18.26 -11.48 3.92
N GLY A 394 -17.63 -10.33 3.86
CA GLY A 394 -16.24 -10.19 3.44
C GLY A 394 -15.26 -11.00 4.31
N GLY A 395 -15.38 -10.89 5.64
CA GLY A 395 -14.57 -11.70 6.57
C GLY A 395 -14.84 -13.21 6.44
N SER A 396 -16.09 -13.61 6.19
CA SER A 396 -16.48 -15.02 5.98
C SER A 396 -15.87 -15.56 4.67
N MET A 397 -15.90 -14.77 3.60
CA MET A 397 -15.29 -15.12 2.33
C MET A 397 -13.75 -15.23 2.45
N THR A 398 -13.10 -14.37 3.23
CA THR A 398 -11.67 -14.46 3.53
C THR A 398 -11.33 -15.78 4.22
N ILE A 399 -12.13 -16.20 5.23
CA ILE A 399 -11.95 -17.49 5.92
C ILE A 399 -12.22 -18.66 4.96
N LEU A 400 -13.24 -18.56 4.12
CA LEU A 400 -13.58 -19.58 3.13
C LEU A 400 -12.42 -19.77 2.13
N VAL A 401 -11.81 -18.67 1.64
CA VAL A 401 -10.65 -18.72 0.74
C VAL A 401 -9.47 -19.39 1.43
N ALA A 402 -9.19 -19.05 2.70
CA ALA A 402 -8.15 -19.70 3.49
C ALA A 402 -8.43 -21.21 3.65
N GLY A 403 -9.68 -21.59 3.94
CA GLY A 403 -10.13 -22.99 4.06
C GLY A 403 -9.97 -23.78 2.76
N ILE A 404 -10.40 -23.24 1.64
CA ILE A 404 -10.25 -23.86 0.31
C ILE A 404 -8.75 -24.02 -0.01
N THR A 405 -7.96 -22.98 0.26
CA THR A 405 -6.50 -23.03 0.05
C THR A 405 -5.86 -24.11 0.91
N TYR A 406 -6.23 -24.19 2.18
CA TYR A 406 -5.76 -25.28 3.08
C TYR A 406 -6.08 -26.66 2.51
N LEU A 407 -7.30 -26.91 2.07
CA LEU A 407 -7.71 -28.21 1.53
C LEU A 407 -6.92 -28.58 0.29
N LYS A 408 -6.64 -27.62 -0.61
CA LYS A 408 -5.87 -27.85 -1.84
C LYS A 408 -4.36 -27.96 -1.61
N THR A 409 -3.85 -27.38 -0.53
CA THR A 409 -2.40 -27.25 -0.29
C THR A 409 -1.96 -27.87 1.05
N LYS A 410 -2.72 -28.86 1.57
CA LYS A 410 -2.45 -29.52 2.84
C LYS A 410 -1.01 -30.02 2.99
N ASN A 411 -0.41 -30.51 1.90
CA ASN A 411 0.96 -30.99 1.89
C ASN A 411 1.98 -29.86 2.14
N LEU A 412 1.72 -28.64 1.66
CA LEU A 412 2.61 -27.48 1.83
C LEU A 412 2.64 -26.99 3.29
N THR A 413 1.59 -27.26 4.07
CA THR A 413 1.52 -26.80 5.47
C THR A 413 2.54 -27.47 6.38
N LYS A 414 3.12 -28.59 5.96
CA LYS A 414 4.14 -29.34 6.70
C LYS A 414 5.56 -28.92 6.35
N LEU A 415 5.75 -28.27 5.19
CA LEU A 415 7.06 -27.91 4.68
C LEU A 415 7.71 -26.80 5.52
N THR A 416 8.98 -27.00 5.78
CA THR A 416 9.89 -25.99 6.34
C THR A 416 10.41 -25.07 5.23
N LEU A 417 11.01 -23.95 5.61
CA LEU A 417 11.60 -23.02 4.66
C LEU A 417 12.73 -23.67 3.83
N GLN A 418 13.51 -24.55 4.44
CA GLN A 418 14.60 -25.26 3.76
C GLN A 418 14.06 -26.21 2.68
N GLU A 419 13.05 -27.01 3.01
CA GLU A 419 12.41 -27.93 2.06
C GLU A 419 11.73 -27.21 0.90
N ILE A 420 11.22 -25.98 1.13
CA ILE A 420 10.67 -25.13 0.07
C ILE A 420 11.74 -24.68 -0.90
N ASN A 421 12.94 -24.31 -0.41
CA ASN A 421 14.06 -23.94 -1.25
C ASN A 421 14.60 -25.11 -2.09
N GLU A 422 14.66 -26.30 -1.50
CA GLU A 422 15.16 -27.50 -2.18
C GLU A 422 14.20 -28.04 -3.28
N GLN A 423 12.89 -27.87 -3.11
CA GLN A 423 11.90 -28.30 -4.12
C GLN A 423 11.83 -27.38 -5.37
N ASN A 424 12.48 -26.23 -5.35
CA ASN A 424 12.48 -25.25 -6.46
C ASN A 424 13.86 -25.13 -7.15
N VAL A 425 14.82 -26.00 -6.83
CA VAL A 425 16.07 -26.23 -7.55
C VAL A 425 15.87 -27.42 -8.48
#